data_6ddfc6f94ac8ef36a882609ca4c9b1af
#
_entry.id   6ddfc6f94ac8ef36a882609ca4c9b1af
#
_cell.length_a   1.000
_cell.length_b   1.000
_cell.length_c   1.000
_cell.angle_alpha   90.00
_cell.angle_beta   90.00
_cell.angle_gamma   90.00
#
_symmetry.space_group_name_H-M   'P 1'
#
loop_
_entity.id
_entity.type
_entity.pdbx_description
1 polymer ?
#
loop_
_entity_poly.entity_id
_entity_poly.type
_entity_poly.pdbx_seq_one_letter_code
_entity_poly.pdbx_strand_id
1 'polypeptide(L)'
;MQNIHIGILGAGIVGLSTALSLQEAGYKVTLIDKEAPGMGASFGNAGLFADYARLPFAKFAMMKKMPGMLLDKTSPLSMQGSYLPSLMPYGWEFFKACFPTKYIQGKEALTSLQEHTQLTNQELLNLTNAQDLIKSEGCLGLFATEEGFSTAQSGDLQERREQGVNLEFLNAHQVHELEPNLANFHAGGVFYPDTRFTISPVELSRRYAHHFSNNGGTILHDEVQAVLPNSNEVTVKLNDRNVKYDQVVICAGFSSKAILKKLGVKLPLVSERGYHLTLDIGEKSLSRPVGWLDKAVFLTPMEGGIRLAGTAEFAFADAPLNPQRADEMLKHAKVMLGSDPSIISTWVGSRPSTPDSLPVIGELEHHPRIKVGFGHGHLGLTFAAITGKLITQSIQGHAPAVDLKPFSAARFN
;
A
#
# COMPACT_ATOMS: atom_id res chain seq x y z
N MET A 1 -20.06 -7.51 27.30
CA MET A 1 -19.55 -6.69 26.19
C MET A 1 -18.89 -5.47 26.82
N GLN A 2 -17.64 -5.21 26.51
CA GLN A 2 -16.98 -4.01 27.00
C GLN A 2 -17.63 -2.80 26.32
N ASN A 3 -18.14 -1.85 27.10
CA ASN A 3 -18.78 -0.63 26.59
C ASN A 3 -17.72 0.39 26.08
N ILE A 4 -16.62 -0.13 25.49
CA ILE A 4 -15.50 0.66 25.00
C ILE A 4 -15.83 1.16 23.59
N HIS A 5 -15.76 2.47 23.42
CA HIS A 5 -16.00 3.16 22.16
C HIS A 5 -14.68 3.58 21.52
N ILE A 6 -14.40 3.09 20.33
CA ILE A 6 -13.14 3.34 19.59
C ILE A 6 -13.42 4.22 18.37
N GLY A 7 -12.67 5.31 18.25
CA GLY A 7 -12.65 6.16 17.06
C GLY A 7 -11.54 5.74 16.11
N ILE A 8 -11.83 5.57 14.83
CA ILE A 8 -10.82 5.30 13.79
C ILE A 8 -10.76 6.49 12.83
N LEU A 9 -9.58 7.05 12.66
CA LEU A 9 -9.34 8.19 11.78
C LEU A 9 -8.78 7.71 10.44
N GLY A 10 -9.60 7.83 9.39
CA GLY A 10 -9.30 7.37 8.04
C GLY A 10 -10.12 6.14 7.63
N ALA A 11 -10.91 6.27 6.56
CA ALA A 11 -11.74 5.22 5.96
C ALA A 11 -11.11 4.62 4.68
N GLY A 12 -9.79 4.62 4.58
CA GLY A 12 -9.06 3.82 3.60
C GLY A 12 -9.13 2.33 3.95
N ILE A 13 -8.60 1.46 3.08
CA ILE A 13 -8.68 0.00 3.26
C ILE A 13 -8.12 -0.47 4.60
N VAL A 14 -7.07 0.16 5.13
CA VAL A 14 -6.48 -0.16 6.44
C VAL A 14 -7.43 0.20 7.58
N GLY A 15 -8.03 1.40 7.53
CA GLY A 15 -9.01 1.83 8.54
C GLY A 15 -10.27 0.98 8.53
N LEU A 16 -10.78 0.63 7.35
CA LEU A 16 -11.93 -0.27 7.18
C LEU A 16 -11.64 -1.66 7.72
N SER A 17 -10.48 -2.25 7.40
CA SER A 17 -10.07 -3.55 7.92
C SER A 17 -9.92 -3.54 9.44
N THR A 18 -9.38 -2.44 9.99
CA THR A 18 -9.26 -2.26 11.44
C THR A 18 -10.64 -2.12 12.10
N ALA A 19 -11.55 -1.38 11.47
CA ALA A 19 -12.92 -1.20 11.96
C ALA A 19 -13.67 -2.53 12.04
N LEU A 20 -13.58 -3.34 10.99
CA LEU A 20 -14.17 -4.68 10.94
C LEU A 20 -13.57 -5.60 12.02
N SER A 21 -12.25 -5.64 12.15
CA SER A 21 -11.59 -6.48 13.18
C SER A 21 -12.00 -6.09 14.59
N LEU A 22 -12.14 -4.80 14.89
CA LEU A 22 -12.59 -4.31 16.20
C LEU A 22 -14.08 -4.57 16.42
N GLN A 23 -14.91 -4.44 15.40
CA GLN A 23 -16.34 -4.72 15.47
C GLN A 23 -16.60 -6.21 15.76
N GLU A 24 -15.89 -7.11 15.05
CA GLU A 24 -15.93 -8.57 15.33
C GLU A 24 -15.44 -8.92 16.74
N ALA A 25 -14.52 -8.12 17.30
CA ALA A 25 -14.08 -8.27 18.68
C ALA A 25 -15.08 -7.69 19.71
N GLY A 26 -16.24 -7.15 19.28
CA GLY A 26 -17.33 -6.67 20.12
C GLY A 26 -17.18 -5.23 20.61
N TYR A 27 -16.30 -4.42 20.01
CA TYR A 27 -16.17 -3.00 20.34
C TYR A 27 -17.20 -2.15 19.59
N LYS A 28 -17.62 -1.05 20.23
CA LYS A 28 -18.34 0.02 19.54
C LYS A 28 -17.33 0.84 18.74
N VAL A 29 -17.53 0.97 17.41
CA VAL A 29 -16.56 1.61 16.52
C VAL A 29 -17.20 2.74 15.73
N THR A 30 -16.52 3.88 15.66
CA THR A 30 -16.84 5.00 14.77
C THR A 30 -15.65 5.29 13.85
N LEU A 31 -15.89 5.26 12.56
CA LEU A 31 -14.93 5.59 11.51
C LEU A 31 -15.13 7.05 11.08
N ILE A 32 -14.05 7.82 10.92
CA ILE A 32 -14.11 9.24 10.57
C ILE A 32 -13.21 9.49 9.38
N ASP A 33 -13.74 10.00 8.28
CA ASP A 33 -12.98 10.45 7.12
C ASP A 33 -13.68 11.64 6.45
N LYS A 34 -12.92 12.51 5.85
CA LYS A 34 -13.45 13.62 5.05
C LYS A 34 -13.94 13.19 3.67
N GLU A 35 -13.45 12.05 3.17
CA GLU A 35 -13.83 11.46 1.90
C GLU A 35 -14.72 10.24 2.12
N ALA A 36 -15.40 9.82 1.06
CA ALA A 36 -16.12 8.55 1.08
C ALA A 36 -15.15 7.37 1.29
N PRO A 37 -15.59 6.25 1.89
CA PRO A 37 -14.74 5.09 2.15
C PRO A 37 -13.99 4.62 0.91
N GLY A 38 -12.66 4.42 1.06
CA GLY A 38 -11.78 3.92 0.01
C GLY A 38 -11.31 4.95 -1.01
N MET A 39 -11.78 6.21 -0.97
CA MET A 39 -11.52 7.20 -2.02
C MET A 39 -10.13 7.87 -1.95
N GLY A 40 -9.33 7.62 -0.92
CA GLY A 40 -7.93 8.07 -0.83
C GLY A 40 -6.97 7.20 -1.64
N ALA A 41 -5.79 6.92 -1.09
CA ALA A 41 -4.77 6.06 -1.74
C ALA A 41 -5.29 4.65 -2.06
N SER A 42 -6.30 4.16 -1.36
CA SER A 42 -6.94 2.86 -1.61
C SER A 42 -7.64 2.78 -2.96
N PHE A 43 -8.24 3.88 -3.44
CA PHE A 43 -8.84 3.97 -4.77
C PHE A 43 -7.83 3.69 -5.87
N GLY A 44 -6.62 4.26 -5.72
CA GLY A 44 -5.62 4.29 -6.77
C GLY A 44 -4.64 3.12 -6.77
N ASN A 45 -4.81 2.09 -5.92
CA ASN A 45 -3.87 0.99 -5.89
C ASN A 45 -3.97 0.08 -7.13
N ALA A 46 -2.91 -0.69 -7.37
CA ALA A 46 -2.81 -1.60 -8.51
C ALA A 46 -3.67 -2.87 -8.37
N GLY A 47 -4.39 -3.03 -7.28
CA GLY A 47 -5.27 -4.18 -7.03
C GLY A 47 -4.56 -5.45 -6.55
N LEU A 48 -3.24 -5.49 -6.45
CA LEU A 48 -2.49 -6.68 -6.10
C LEU A 48 -2.44 -6.92 -4.58
N PHE A 49 -2.66 -8.17 -4.19
CA PHE A 49 -2.20 -8.70 -2.91
C PHE A 49 -0.79 -9.25 -3.13
N ALA A 50 0.20 -8.40 -2.91
CA ALA A 50 1.59 -8.66 -3.28
C ALA A 50 2.32 -9.52 -2.23
N ASP A 51 1.92 -10.78 -2.10
CA ASP A 51 2.47 -11.74 -1.12
C ASP A 51 3.97 -12.01 -1.32
N TYR A 52 4.48 -11.72 -2.51
CA TYR A 52 5.90 -11.80 -2.88
C TYR A 52 6.74 -10.62 -2.37
N ALA A 53 6.13 -9.55 -1.88
CA ALA A 53 6.84 -8.32 -1.52
C ALA A 53 7.41 -8.40 -0.09
N ARG A 54 8.54 -9.11 0.06
CA ARG A 54 9.21 -9.37 1.35
C ARG A 54 10.51 -8.60 1.52
N LEU A 55 10.95 -7.85 0.51
CA LEU A 55 12.22 -7.12 0.54
C LEU A 55 12.01 -5.63 0.71
N PRO A 56 12.70 -4.98 1.67
CA PRO A 56 12.71 -3.52 1.76
C PRO A 56 13.33 -2.87 0.51
N PHE A 57 12.86 -1.68 0.14
CA PHE A 57 13.45 -0.88 -0.94
C PHE A 57 14.81 -0.26 -0.55
N ALA A 58 15.04 -0.08 0.75
CA ALA A 58 16.26 0.54 1.28
C ALA A 58 17.47 -0.39 1.13
N LYS A 59 18.11 -0.36 -0.04
CA LYS A 59 19.35 -1.08 -0.38
C LYS A 59 20.40 -0.08 -0.88
N PHE A 60 21.68 -0.30 -0.57
CA PHE A 60 22.78 0.53 -1.12
C PHE A 60 22.79 0.53 -2.65
N ALA A 61 22.44 -0.59 -3.28
CA ALA A 61 22.32 -0.68 -4.74
C ALA A 61 21.26 0.30 -5.29
N MET A 62 20.10 0.41 -4.62
CA MET A 62 19.06 1.38 -4.97
C MET A 62 19.55 2.81 -4.74
N MET A 63 20.16 3.10 -3.61
CA MET A 63 20.68 4.41 -3.29
C MET A 63 21.70 4.91 -4.33
N LYS A 64 22.58 4.02 -4.82
CA LYS A 64 23.55 4.35 -5.89
C LYS A 64 22.88 4.68 -7.21
N LYS A 65 21.74 4.06 -7.53
CA LYS A 65 20.97 4.29 -8.76
C LYS A 65 20.10 5.56 -8.69
N MET A 66 19.66 5.98 -7.50
CA MET A 66 18.72 7.10 -7.33
C MET A 66 19.15 8.41 -8.02
N PRO A 67 20.40 8.89 -7.93
CA PRO A 67 20.79 10.13 -8.60
C PRO A 67 20.59 10.07 -10.13
N GLY A 68 20.97 8.96 -10.77
CA GLY A 68 20.74 8.75 -12.20
C GLY A 68 19.24 8.69 -12.54
N MET A 69 18.46 8.00 -11.70
CA MET A 69 17.02 7.91 -11.88
C MET A 69 16.33 9.28 -11.78
N LEU A 70 16.77 10.15 -10.88
CA LEU A 70 16.19 11.48 -10.68
C LEU A 70 16.55 12.46 -11.83
N LEU A 71 17.65 12.22 -12.53
CA LEU A 71 18.07 13.02 -13.70
C LEU A 71 17.40 12.55 -14.99
N ASP A 72 17.02 11.29 -15.08
CA ASP A 72 16.33 10.71 -16.25
C ASP A 72 14.84 11.01 -16.19
N LYS A 73 14.34 11.81 -17.13
CA LYS A 73 12.91 12.19 -17.24
C LYS A 73 11.99 11.00 -17.55
N THR A 74 12.53 9.93 -18.11
CA THR A 74 11.78 8.68 -18.41
C THR A 74 11.80 7.69 -17.27
N SER A 75 12.55 7.96 -16.22
CA SER A 75 12.66 7.11 -15.03
C SER A 75 11.30 6.96 -14.32
N PRO A 76 11.02 5.78 -13.74
CA PRO A 76 9.85 5.62 -12.88
C PRO A 76 9.90 6.49 -11.61
N LEU A 77 11.07 6.99 -11.23
CA LEU A 77 11.28 7.86 -10.07
C LEU A 77 11.48 9.31 -10.49
N SER A 78 10.75 10.22 -9.85
CA SER A 78 10.94 11.67 -10.02
C SER A 78 10.79 12.42 -8.70
N MET A 79 11.23 13.66 -8.69
CA MET A 79 11.15 14.52 -7.50
C MET A 79 10.86 15.97 -7.93
N GLN A 80 9.91 16.59 -7.25
CA GLN A 80 9.71 18.03 -7.35
C GLN A 80 10.78 18.75 -6.55
N GLY A 81 11.55 19.65 -7.18
CA GLY A 81 12.69 20.33 -6.53
C GLY A 81 12.32 21.06 -5.22
N SER A 82 11.14 21.71 -5.19
CA SER A 82 10.63 22.36 -3.98
C SER A 82 10.31 21.42 -2.81
N TYR A 83 10.18 20.11 -3.07
CA TYR A 83 9.92 19.08 -2.04
C TYR A 83 11.21 18.59 -1.35
N LEU A 84 12.40 18.88 -1.90
CA LEU A 84 13.69 18.40 -1.40
C LEU A 84 13.92 18.67 0.12
N PRO A 85 13.62 19.85 0.69
CA PRO A 85 13.78 20.07 2.12
C PRO A 85 12.92 19.12 2.97
N SER A 86 11.72 18.77 2.50
CA SER A 86 10.82 17.85 3.18
C SER A 86 11.27 16.39 3.07
N LEU A 87 12.08 16.08 2.04
CA LEU A 87 12.64 14.75 1.80
C LEU A 87 13.91 14.47 2.61
N MET A 88 14.62 15.49 3.09
CA MET A 88 15.90 15.31 3.80
C MET A 88 15.81 14.37 5.02
N PRO A 89 14.84 14.52 5.95
CA PRO A 89 14.73 13.59 7.08
C PRO A 89 14.47 12.14 6.64
N TYR A 90 13.65 11.96 5.60
CA TYR A 90 13.41 10.65 5.00
C TYR A 90 14.69 10.06 4.38
N GLY A 91 15.42 10.86 3.61
CA GLY A 91 16.66 10.43 2.97
C GLY A 91 17.72 9.99 3.98
N TRP A 92 17.82 10.67 5.12
CA TRP A 92 18.72 10.26 6.19
C TRP A 92 18.33 8.91 6.81
N GLU A 93 17.05 8.72 7.13
CA GLU A 93 16.57 7.45 7.65
C GLU A 93 16.64 6.32 6.60
N PHE A 94 16.39 6.64 5.33
CA PHE A 94 16.57 5.69 4.22
C PHE A 94 18.04 5.23 4.12
N PHE A 95 18.99 6.16 4.23
CA PHE A 95 20.41 5.82 4.27
C PHE A 95 20.73 4.87 5.45
N LYS A 96 20.23 5.16 6.65
CA LYS A 96 20.41 4.27 7.81
C LYS A 96 19.77 2.89 7.58
N ALA A 97 18.62 2.84 6.94
CA ALA A 97 17.93 1.59 6.63
C ALA A 97 18.68 0.72 5.59
N CYS A 98 19.56 1.31 4.76
CA CYS A 98 20.39 0.56 3.81
C CYS A 98 21.51 -0.27 4.48
N PHE A 99 21.85 -0.04 5.75
CA PHE A 99 22.88 -0.83 6.43
C PHE A 99 22.45 -2.29 6.58
N PRO A 100 23.36 -3.27 6.40
CA PRO A 100 23.01 -4.70 6.33
C PRO A 100 22.16 -5.19 7.50
N THR A 101 22.51 -4.82 8.71
CA THR A 101 21.75 -5.21 9.91
C THR A 101 20.30 -4.69 9.87
N LYS A 102 20.12 -3.42 9.48
CA LYS A 102 18.78 -2.81 9.37
C LYS A 102 17.97 -3.41 8.22
N TYR A 103 18.63 -3.66 7.10
CA TYR A 103 18.01 -4.33 5.95
C TYR A 103 17.52 -5.73 6.31
N ILE A 104 18.35 -6.54 7.00
CA ILE A 104 17.99 -7.90 7.44
C ILE A 104 16.81 -7.84 8.41
N GLN A 105 16.84 -6.96 9.42
CA GLN A 105 15.72 -6.74 10.34
C GLN A 105 14.43 -6.34 9.62
N GLY A 106 14.51 -5.44 8.64
CA GLY A 106 13.38 -5.03 7.82
C GLY A 106 12.81 -6.16 6.98
N LYS A 107 13.67 -6.99 6.40
CA LYS A 107 13.31 -8.18 5.63
C LYS A 107 12.55 -9.21 6.49
N GLU A 108 13.08 -9.50 7.68
CA GLU A 108 12.45 -10.41 8.64
C GLU A 108 11.08 -9.88 9.10
N ALA A 109 11.00 -8.58 9.38
CA ALA A 109 9.75 -7.93 9.76
C ALA A 109 8.69 -7.97 8.64
N LEU A 110 9.05 -7.68 7.38
CA LEU A 110 8.13 -7.81 6.25
C LEU A 110 7.67 -9.25 6.05
N THR A 111 8.59 -10.22 6.16
CA THR A 111 8.27 -11.64 6.03
C THR A 111 7.27 -12.07 7.10
N SER A 112 7.46 -11.65 8.36
CA SER A 112 6.54 -11.99 9.46
C SER A 112 5.11 -11.44 9.26
N LEU A 113 4.95 -10.27 8.63
CA LEU A 113 3.63 -9.79 8.22
C LEU A 113 3.05 -10.62 7.07
N GLN A 114 3.87 -10.92 6.06
CA GLN A 114 3.43 -11.63 4.86
C GLN A 114 2.89 -13.04 5.17
N GLU A 115 3.47 -13.74 6.15
CA GLU A 115 3.02 -15.06 6.58
C GLU A 115 1.55 -15.10 7.05
N HIS A 116 1.01 -13.95 7.47
CA HIS A 116 -0.35 -13.84 7.95
C HIS A 116 -1.33 -13.21 6.94
N THR A 117 -0.84 -12.64 5.83
CA THR A 117 -1.69 -11.84 4.92
C THR A 117 -2.75 -12.66 4.22
N GLN A 118 -2.42 -13.84 3.73
CA GLN A 118 -3.35 -14.67 2.98
C GLN A 118 -4.56 -15.05 3.83
N LEU A 119 -4.31 -15.56 5.03
CA LEU A 119 -5.36 -15.97 5.97
C LEU A 119 -6.22 -14.79 6.39
N THR A 120 -5.61 -13.70 6.84
CA THR A 120 -6.36 -12.55 7.38
C THR A 120 -7.16 -11.81 6.30
N ASN A 121 -6.63 -11.70 5.08
CA ASN A 121 -7.40 -11.17 3.96
C ASN A 121 -8.58 -12.08 3.62
N GLN A 122 -8.40 -13.41 3.62
CA GLN A 122 -9.47 -14.35 3.35
C GLN A 122 -10.58 -14.29 4.41
N GLU A 123 -10.21 -14.13 5.69
CA GLU A 123 -11.16 -13.92 6.78
C GLU A 123 -12.07 -12.69 6.51
N LEU A 124 -11.49 -11.54 6.14
CA LEU A 124 -12.26 -10.33 5.84
C LEU A 124 -13.09 -10.43 4.54
N LEU A 125 -12.56 -11.06 3.51
CA LEU A 125 -13.30 -11.31 2.27
C LEU A 125 -14.54 -12.17 2.53
N ASN A 126 -14.40 -13.21 3.34
CA ASN A 126 -15.51 -14.08 3.73
C ASN A 126 -16.55 -13.32 4.57
N LEU A 127 -16.09 -12.56 5.56
CA LEU A 127 -16.95 -11.76 6.43
C LEU A 127 -17.82 -10.77 5.64
N THR A 128 -17.25 -10.16 4.62
CA THR A 128 -17.89 -9.08 3.85
C THR A 128 -18.52 -9.53 2.54
N ASN A 129 -18.52 -10.84 2.25
CA ASN A 129 -18.99 -11.44 0.99
C ASN A 129 -18.35 -10.77 -0.25
N ALA A 130 -17.01 -10.55 -0.21
CA ALA A 130 -16.27 -9.85 -1.25
C ALA A 130 -15.35 -10.76 -2.09
N GLN A 131 -15.53 -12.09 -2.03
CA GLN A 131 -14.68 -13.06 -2.72
C GLN A 131 -14.79 -12.96 -4.24
N ASP A 132 -15.96 -12.61 -4.78
CA ASP A 132 -16.21 -12.43 -6.21
C ASP A 132 -15.36 -11.31 -6.84
N LEU A 133 -14.92 -10.34 -6.03
CA LEU A 133 -14.03 -9.27 -6.46
C LEU A 133 -12.56 -9.71 -6.58
N ILE A 134 -12.22 -10.94 -6.15
CA ILE A 134 -10.84 -11.43 -6.11
C ILE A 134 -10.62 -12.48 -7.20
N LYS A 135 -9.48 -12.34 -7.89
CA LYS A 135 -8.99 -13.33 -8.86
C LYS A 135 -7.67 -13.93 -8.37
N SER A 136 -7.50 -15.23 -8.59
CA SER A 136 -6.33 -16.01 -8.15
C SER A 136 -5.55 -16.56 -9.35
N GLU A 137 -5.25 -15.67 -10.31
CA GLU A 137 -4.58 -16.01 -11.57
C GLU A 137 -3.07 -15.79 -11.53
N GLY A 138 -2.53 -15.48 -10.36
CA GLY A 138 -1.11 -15.13 -10.21
C GLY A 138 -0.78 -13.74 -10.76
N CYS A 139 0.53 -13.44 -10.84
CA CYS A 139 1.07 -12.18 -11.36
C CYS A 139 2.35 -12.44 -12.15
N LEU A 140 2.50 -11.77 -13.29
CA LEU A 140 3.73 -11.79 -14.09
C LEU A 140 4.58 -10.54 -13.82
N GLY A 141 5.89 -10.73 -13.66
CA GLY A 141 6.87 -9.66 -13.65
C GLY A 141 7.89 -9.87 -14.78
N LEU A 142 7.92 -8.96 -15.76
CA LEU A 142 8.66 -9.11 -17.01
C LEU A 142 9.86 -8.18 -17.07
N PHE A 143 10.89 -8.63 -17.76
CA PHE A 143 12.14 -7.92 -18.03
C PHE A 143 12.33 -7.77 -19.54
N ALA A 144 12.71 -6.56 -19.99
CA ALA A 144 12.89 -6.29 -21.39
C ALA A 144 14.14 -6.95 -22.01
N THR A 145 15.17 -7.24 -21.20
CA THR A 145 16.45 -7.77 -21.65
C THR A 145 16.85 -9.01 -20.90
N GLU A 146 17.58 -9.92 -21.57
CA GLU A 146 18.19 -11.13 -20.97
C GLU A 146 19.13 -10.78 -19.80
N GLU A 147 19.91 -9.71 -19.93
CA GLU A 147 20.81 -9.24 -18.88
C GLU A 147 20.06 -8.80 -17.64
N GLY A 148 18.99 -7.99 -17.81
CA GLY A 148 18.13 -7.54 -16.71
C GLY A 148 17.48 -8.73 -16.01
N PHE A 149 16.97 -9.69 -16.75
CA PHE A 149 16.34 -10.90 -16.21
C PHE A 149 17.36 -11.78 -15.45
N SER A 150 18.51 -12.07 -16.04
CA SER A 150 19.57 -12.85 -15.40
C SER A 150 20.08 -12.21 -14.12
N THR A 151 20.26 -10.89 -14.13
CA THR A 151 20.64 -10.11 -12.93
C THR A 151 19.60 -10.23 -11.83
N ALA A 152 18.31 -10.14 -12.17
CA ALA A 152 17.24 -10.28 -11.21
C ALA A 152 17.13 -11.70 -10.66
N GLN A 153 17.32 -12.73 -11.50
CA GLN A 153 17.31 -14.14 -11.10
C GLN A 153 18.37 -14.45 -10.03
N SER A 154 19.59 -13.93 -10.20
CA SER A 154 20.70 -14.13 -9.24
C SER A 154 20.66 -13.16 -8.04
N GLY A 155 19.80 -12.15 -8.07
CA GLY A 155 19.65 -11.13 -7.05
C GLY A 155 18.33 -11.21 -6.27
N ASP A 156 17.49 -10.20 -6.44
CA ASP A 156 16.25 -10.03 -5.66
C ASP A 156 15.27 -11.20 -5.78
N LEU A 157 15.19 -11.86 -6.94
CA LEU A 157 14.29 -13.01 -7.13
C LEU A 157 14.79 -14.24 -6.38
N GLN A 158 16.09 -14.47 -6.37
CA GLN A 158 16.70 -15.55 -5.57
C GLN A 158 16.48 -15.29 -4.07
N GLU A 159 16.70 -14.04 -3.61
CA GLU A 159 16.48 -13.67 -2.21
C GLU A 159 15.00 -13.87 -1.78
N ARG A 160 14.04 -13.59 -2.68
CA ARG A 160 12.61 -13.87 -2.42
C ARG A 160 12.33 -15.37 -2.33
N ARG A 161 12.93 -16.18 -3.20
CA ARG A 161 12.79 -17.64 -3.17
C ARG A 161 13.32 -18.22 -1.86
N GLU A 162 14.46 -17.74 -1.38
CA GLU A 162 15.05 -18.14 -0.09
C GLU A 162 14.14 -17.77 1.10
N GLN A 163 13.29 -16.74 0.95
CA GLN A 163 12.28 -16.39 1.94
C GLN A 163 10.97 -17.16 1.78
N GLY A 164 10.93 -18.21 0.96
CA GLY A 164 9.76 -19.05 0.77
C GLY A 164 8.69 -18.45 -0.15
N VAL A 165 9.05 -17.46 -0.99
CA VAL A 165 8.14 -16.99 -2.04
C VAL A 165 8.06 -18.03 -3.14
N ASN A 166 6.85 -18.52 -3.43
CA ASN A 166 6.59 -19.37 -4.57
C ASN A 166 6.71 -18.54 -5.86
N LEU A 167 7.68 -18.89 -6.70
CA LEU A 167 7.92 -18.18 -7.96
C LEU A 167 8.53 -19.11 -9.01
N GLU A 168 8.18 -18.87 -10.26
CA GLU A 168 8.66 -19.61 -11.42
C GLU A 168 9.35 -18.66 -12.40
N PHE A 169 10.48 -19.09 -12.98
CA PHE A 169 11.14 -18.35 -14.04
C PHE A 169 10.62 -18.83 -15.39
N LEU A 170 10.17 -17.90 -16.22
CA LEU A 170 9.57 -18.18 -17.52
C LEU A 170 10.38 -17.52 -18.62
N ASN A 171 10.61 -18.26 -19.71
CA ASN A 171 11.12 -17.70 -20.95
C ASN A 171 10.00 -16.96 -21.73
N ALA A 172 10.35 -16.26 -22.80
CA ALA A 172 9.39 -15.46 -23.56
C ALA A 172 8.24 -16.28 -24.15
N HIS A 173 8.48 -17.54 -24.56
CA HIS A 173 7.44 -18.43 -25.08
C HIS A 173 6.44 -18.81 -23.99
N GLN A 174 6.90 -19.20 -22.82
CA GLN A 174 6.05 -19.55 -21.68
C GLN A 174 5.20 -18.35 -21.19
N VAL A 175 5.78 -17.15 -21.22
CA VAL A 175 5.01 -15.92 -20.93
C VAL A 175 3.89 -15.71 -21.94
N HIS A 176 4.18 -15.92 -23.24
CA HIS A 176 3.16 -15.79 -24.29
C HIS A 176 2.04 -16.84 -24.17
N GLU A 177 2.36 -18.06 -23.73
CA GLU A 177 1.34 -19.09 -23.45
C GLU A 177 0.39 -18.66 -22.32
N LEU A 178 0.91 -17.98 -21.28
CA LEU A 178 0.09 -17.47 -20.15
C LEU A 178 -0.70 -16.21 -20.51
N GLU A 179 -0.15 -15.33 -21.32
CA GLU A 179 -0.74 -14.04 -21.72
C GLU A 179 -0.54 -13.78 -23.21
N PRO A 180 -1.32 -14.41 -24.08
CA PRO A 180 -1.15 -14.31 -25.53
C PRO A 180 -1.45 -12.93 -26.11
N ASN A 181 -2.12 -12.06 -25.36
CA ASN A 181 -2.45 -10.68 -25.77
C ASN A 181 -1.35 -9.66 -25.46
N LEU A 182 -0.25 -10.10 -24.85
CA LEU A 182 0.93 -9.24 -24.66
C LEU A 182 1.79 -9.17 -25.93
N ALA A 183 2.43 -8.03 -26.14
CA ALA A 183 3.46 -7.88 -27.17
C ALA A 183 4.77 -8.57 -26.77
N ASN A 184 5.59 -8.91 -27.78
CA ASN A 184 6.91 -9.52 -27.56
C ASN A 184 7.97 -8.48 -27.20
N PHE A 185 7.79 -7.74 -26.10
CA PHE A 185 8.71 -6.68 -25.64
C PHE A 185 9.71 -7.18 -24.61
N HIS A 186 9.60 -8.42 -24.15
CA HIS A 186 10.33 -8.99 -23.01
C HIS A 186 11.18 -10.20 -23.43
N ALA A 187 12.27 -10.42 -22.71
CA ALA A 187 13.13 -11.59 -22.83
C ALA A 187 12.64 -12.78 -21.98
N GLY A 188 11.84 -12.50 -20.97
CA GLY A 188 11.28 -13.46 -20.03
C GLY A 188 10.85 -12.77 -18.75
N GLY A 189 10.60 -13.57 -17.71
CA GLY A 189 10.15 -12.99 -16.45
C GLY A 189 9.97 -14.00 -15.32
N VAL A 190 9.32 -13.52 -14.28
CA VAL A 190 8.94 -14.29 -13.10
C VAL A 190 7.42 -14.37 -13.01
N PHE A 191 6.91 -15.54 -12.73
CA PHE A 191 5.52 -15.78 -12.40
C PHE A 191 5.39 -16.04 -10.89
N TYR A 192 4.42 -15.38 -10.27
CA TYR A 192 4.05 -15.55 -8.86
C TYR A 192 2.65 -16.19 -8.81
N PRO A 193 2.54 -17.52 -8.74
CA PRO A 193 1.26 -18.23 -8.88
C PRO A 193 0.27 -17.94 -7.75
N ASP A 194 0.77 -17.69 -6.55
CA ASP A 194 -0.06 -17.48 -5.36
C ASP A 194 -0.61 -16.05 -5.23
N THR A 195 -0.15 -15.13 -6.08
CA THR A 195 -0.58 -13.73 -6.04
C THR A 195 -2.03 -13.60 -6.50
N ARG A 196 -2.82 -12.93 -5.68
CA ARG A 196 -4.21 -12.58 -5.97
C ARG A 196 -4.33 -11.10 -6.29
N PHE A 197 -5.42 -10.73 -6.95
CA PHE A 197 -5.71 -9.33 -7.20
C PHE A 197 -7.22 -9.07 -7.12
N THR A 198 -7.58 -7.83 -6.80
CA THR A 198 -8.97 -7.39 -6.88
C THR A 198 -9.25 -6.69 -8.20
N ILE A 199 -10.39 -7.01 -8.79
CA ILE A 199 -10.88 -6.35 -10.01
C ILE A 199 -11.44 -4.95 -9.73
N SER A 200 -11.69 -4.60 -8.46
CA SER A 200 -12.22 -3.29 -8.08
C SER A 200 -11.83 -2.92 -6.64
N PRO A 201 -10.71 -2.20 -6.42
CA PRO A 201 -10.31 -1.76 -5.08
C PRO A 201 -11.34 -0.86 -4.39
N VAL A 202 -12.06 -0.05 -5.16
CA VAL A 202 -13.11 0.83 -4.61
C VAL A 202 -14.32 0.03 -4.17
N GLU A 203 -14.75 -0.96 -4.96
CA GLU A 203 -15.90 -1.80 -4.59
C GLU A 203 -15.57 -2.68 -3.38
N LEU A 204 -14.34 -3.19 -3.30
CA LEU A 204 -13.87 -3.89 -2.11
C LEU A 204 -13.99 -3.01 -0.85
N SER A 205 -13.55 -1.77 -0.93
CA SER A 205 -13.67 -0.81 0.17
C SER A 205 -15.14 -0.49 0.50
N ARG A 206 -16.01 -0.39 -0.51
CA ARG A 206 -17.45 -0.18 -0.32
C ARG A 206 -18.13 -1.36 0.37
N ARG A 207 -17.78 -2.59 0.01
CA ARG A 207 -18.31 -3.80 0.68
C ARG A 207 -17.88 -3.87 2.14
N TYR A 208 -16.63 -3.52 2.44
CA TYR A 208 -16.16 -3.42 3.82
C TYR A 208 -16.94 -2.36 4.61
N ALA A 209 -17.12 -1.17 4.05
CA ALA A 209 -17.88 -0.09 4.67
C ALA A 209 -19.36 -0.43 4.88
N HIS A 210 -19.98 -1.07 3.88
CA HIS A 210 -21.37 -1.50 3.94
C HIS A 210 -21.58 -2.57 5.03
N HIS A 211 -20.73 -3.60 5.07
CA HIS A 211 -20.78 -4.62 6.12
C HIS A 211 -20.63 -3.98 7.51
N PHE A 212 -19.62 -3.11 7.68
CA PHE A 212 -19.37 -2.39 8.92
C PHE A 212 -20.61 -1.60 9.39
N SER A 213 -21.24 -0.83 8.49
CA SER A 213 -22.41 -0.01 8.82
C SER A 213 -23.64 -0.85 9.14
N ASN A 214 -23.89 -1.93 8.39
CA ASN A 214 -25.04 -2.82 8.62
C ASN A 214 -24.96 -3.58 9.95
N ASN A 215 -23.76 -3.76 10.48
CA ASN A 215 -23.52 -4.40 11.77
C ASN A 215 -23.35 -3.39 12.94
N GLY A 216 -23.89 -2.16 12.79
CA GLY A 216 -23.95 -1.16 13.84
C GLY A 216 -22.73 -0.26 13.94
N GLY A 217 -21.78 -0.35 13.03
CA GLY A 217 -20.68 0.62 12.91
C GLY A 217 -21.16 1.97 12.43
N THR A 218 -20.53 3.05 12.86
CA THR A 218 -20.87 4.43 12.46
C THR A 218 -19.75 4.98 11.58
N ILE A 219 -20.11 5.55 10.42
CA ILE A 219 -19.18 6.30 9.57
C ILE A 219 -19.56 7.77 9.61
N LEU A 220 -18.63 8.62 10.05
CA LEU A 220 -18.79 10.08 10.06
C LEU A 220 -17.99 10.67 8.90
N HIS A 221 -18.69 11.41 8.05
CA HIS A 221 -18.06 12.18 6.98
C HIS A 221 -17.69 13.57 7.54
N ASP A 222 -16.45 13.70 8.02
CA ASP A 222 -15.96 14.91 8.67
C ASP A 222 -14.43 14.97 8.66
N GLU A 223 -13.86 16.16 8.79
CA GLU A 223 -12.42 16.36 8.82
C GLU A 223 -11.89 16.48 10.25
N VAL A 224 -10.86 15.67 10.55
CA VAL A 224 -10.20 15.67 11.85
C VAL A 224 -9.23 16.84 11.95
N GLN A 225 -9.53 17.79 12.84
CA GLN A 225 -8.70 18.96 13.10
C GLN A 225 -7.61 18.72 14.15
N ALA A 226 -7.94 17.95 15.20
CA ALA A 226 -6.99 17.62 16.26
C ALA A 226 -7.41 16.35 17.00
N VAL A 227 -6.42 15.70 17.64
CA VAL A 227 -6.60 14.59 18.56
C VAL A 227 -6.01 15.03 19.90
N LEU A 228 -6.81 15.02 20.94
CA LEU A 228 -6.48 15.57 22.27
C LEU A 228 -6.65 14.44 23.32
N PRO A 229 -5.59 13.65 23.56
CA PRO A 229 -5.64 12.59 24.58
C PRO A 229 -5.57 13.20 26.00
N ASN A 230 -6.28 12.55 26.93
CA ASN A 230 -6.09 12.74 28.35
C ASN A 230 -6.01 11.39 29.07
N SER A 231 -6.00 11.36 30.40
CA SER A 231 -5.85 10.12 31.18
C SER A 231 -7.01 9.13 30.99
N ASN A 232 -8.21 9.60 30.66
CA ASN A 232 -9.42 8.79 30.67
C ASN A 232 -10.00 8.54 29.28
N GLU A 233 -9.85 9.49 28.36
CA GLU A 233 -10.48 9.49 27.05
C GLU A 233 -9.61 10.22 26.01
N VAL A 234 -9.98 10.11 24.76
CA VAL A 234 -9.39 10.86 23.65
C VAL A 234 -10.47 11.70 23.00
N THR A 235 -10.31 13.01 23.02
CA THR A 235 -11.20 13.93 22.31
C THR A 235 -10.71 14.14 20.89
N VAL A 236 -11.52 13.82 19.91
CA VAL A 236 -11.29 14.14 18.49
C VAL A 236 -12.05 15.41 18.14
N LYS A 237 -11.32 16.44 17.77
CA LYS A 237 -11.87 17.71 17.31
C LYS A 237 -12.16 17.64 15.81
N LEU A 238 -13.40 17.76 15.44
CA LEU A 238 -13.91 17.87 14.08
C LEU A 238 -14.15 19.34 13.71
N ASN A 239 -14.67 19.61 12.51
CA ASN A 239 -14.93 20.99 12.07
C ASN A 239 -15.81 21.76 13.05
N ASP A 240 -16.98 21.22 13.38
CA ASP A 240 -18.02 21.94 14.15
C ASP A 240 -18.30 21.34 15.54
N ARG A 241 -17.63 20.23 15.89
CA ARG A 241 -17.89 19.51 17.15
C ARG A 241 -16.68 18.75 17.67
N ASN A 242 -16.75 18.39 18.93
CA ASN A 242 -15.80 17.46 19.56
C ASN A 242 -16.52 16.13 19.84
N VAL A 243 -15.84 15.03 19.54
CA VAL A 243 -16.34 13.68 19.86
C VAL A 243 -15.33 12.99 20.77
N LYS A 244 -15.81 12.24 21.76
CA LYS A 244 -14.99 11.56 22.77
C LYS A 244 -15.00 10.07 22.52
N TYR A 245 -13.83 9.45 22.68
CA TYR A 245 -13.61 8.02 22.55
C TYR A 245 -12.74 7.50 23.69
N ASP A 246 -12.92 6.25 24.07
CA ASP A 246 -12.05 5.59 25.06
C ASP A 246 -10.64 5.37 24.48
N GLN A 247 -10.57 5.06 23.20
CA GLN A 247 -9.33 4.91 22.45
C GLN A 247 -9.51 5.42 21.00
N VAL A 248 -8.40 5.78 20.36
CA VAL A 248 -8.39 6.22 18.96
C VAL A 248 -7.34 5.43 18.18
N VAL A 249 -7.69 5.06 16.94
CA VAL A 249 -6.76 4.46 15.99
C VAL A 249 -6.55 5.43 14.82
N ILE A 250 -5.29 5.76 14.51
CA ILE A 250 -4.95 6.66 13.39
C ILE A 250 -4.57 5.82 12.18
N CYS A 251 -5.47 5.77 11.17
CA CYS A 251 -5.32 5.07 9.90
C CYS A 251 -5.42 6.01 8.69
N ALA A 252 -5.08 7.29 8.87
CA ALA A 252 -5.32 8.37 7.91
C ALA A 252 -4.26 8.47 6.78
N GLY A 253 -3.57 7.36 6.46
CA GLY A 253 -2.57 7.34 5.40
C GLY A 253 -1.50 8.42 5.56
N PHE A 254 -1.24 9.21 4.51
CA PHE A 254 -0.26 10.30 4.59
C PHE A 254 -0.68 11.43 5.55
N SER A 255 -1.98 11.68 5.71
CA SER A 255 -2.51 12.69 6.65
C SER A 255 -2.19 12.37 8.11
N SER A 256 -1.86 11.13 8.45
CA SER A 256 -1.39 10.73 9.78
C SER A 256 -0.18 11.53 10.25
N LYS A 257 0.71 11.95 9.33
CA LYS A 257 1.88 12.79 9.63
C LYS A 257 1.50 14.11 10.31
N ALA A 258 0.46 14.78 9.81
CA ALA A 258 0.01 16.06 10.36
C ALA A 258 -0.66 15.89 11.73
N ILE A 259 -1.45 14.83 11.90
CA ILE A 259 -2.09 14.49 13.17
C ILE A 259 -1.03 14.19 14.23
N LEU A 260 -0.07 13.34 13.92
CA LEU A 260 1.01 12.94 14.84
C LEU A 260 1.94 14.09 15.21
N LYS A 261 2.22 15.00 14.27
CA LYS A 261 2.99 16.21 14.56
C LYS A 261 2.34 17.06 15.66
N LYS A 262 1.01 17.16 15.69
CA LYS A 262 0.26 17.87 16.74
C LYS A 262 0.30 17.13 18.09
N LEU A 263 0.55 15.82 18.09
CA LEU A 263 0.79 15.00 19.28
C LEU A 263 2.26 14.97 19.72
N GLY A 264 3.13 15.76 19.09
CA GLY A 264 4.55 15.81 19.41
C GLY A 264 5.38 14.70 18.76
N VAL A 265 4.78 13.80 17.98
CA VAL A 265 5.46 12.70 17.32
C VAL A 265 5.89 13.12 15.92
N LYS A 266 7.19 13.04 15.63
CA LYS A 266 7.76 13.36 14.32
C LYS A 266 8.16 12.08 13.61
N LEU A 267 7.66 11.89 12.41
CA LEU A 267 7.98 10.73 11.57
C LEU A 267 8.51 11.16 10.20
N PRO A 268 9.51 10.46 9.67
CA PRO A 268 10.06 10.70 8.34
C PRO A 268 9.14 10.12 7.24
N LEU A 269 7.84 10.33 7.36
CA LEU A 269 6.84 9.91 6.39
C LEU A 269 6.82 10.89 5.21
N VAL A 270 6.81 10.38 3.97
CA VAL A 270 6.76 11.20 2.76
C VAL A 270 5.54 10.89 1.90
N SER A 271 5.13 11.89 1.12
CA SER A 271 4.19 11.71 0.03
C SER A 271 4.95 11.15 -1.18
N GLU A 272 4.80 9.87 -1.43
CA GLU A 272 5.23 9.23 -2.66
C GLU A 272 4.02 9.13 -3.58
N ARG A 273 3.93 10.03 -4.54
CA ARG A 273 2.78 10.09 -5.44
C ARG A 273 2.87 8.98 -6.48
N GLY A 274 1.82 8.18 -6.52
CA GLY A 274 1.61 7.16 -7.54
C GLY A 274 0.55 7.62 -8.53
N TYR A 275 0.71 7.19 -9.77
CA TYR A 275 -0.23 7.46 -10.84
C TYR A 275 -0.92 6.18 -11.30
N HIS A 276 -2.16 6.28 -11.75
CA HIS A 276 -2.73 5.25 -12.60
C HIS A 276 -3.53 5.86 -13.75
N LEU A 277 -3.52 5.13 -14.85
CA LEU A 277 -4.43 5.34 -15.99
C LEU A 277 -5.38 4.15 -16.05
N THR A 278 -6.66 4.41 -16.30
CA THR A 278 -7.59 3.36 -16.72
C THR A 278 -7.62 3.41 -18.24
N LEU A 279 -7.35 2.27 -18.87
CA LEU A 279 -7.19 2.13 -20.31
C LEU A 279 -8.30 1.25 -20.88
N ASP A 280 -8.85 1.69 -22.01
CA ASP A 280 -9.64 0.83 -22.90
C ASP A 280 -8.69 0.19 -23.91
N ILE A 281 -8.66 -1.13 -23.95
CA ILE A 281 -7.84 -1.93 -24.85
C ILE A 281 -8.66 -2.67 -25.92
N GLY A 282 -9.92 -2.30 -26.08
CA GLY A 282 -10.85 -2.91 -27.04
C GLY A 282 -11.16 -4.38 -26.68
N GLU A 283 -11.11 -5.24 -27.69
CA GLU A 283 -11.41 -6.68 -27.52
C GLU A 283 -10.29 -7.48 -26.85
N LYS A 284 -9.09 -6.90 -26.69
CA LYS A 284 -8.00 -7.56 -25.97
C LYS A 284 -8.34 -7.68 -24.50
N SER A 285 -7.82 -8.69 -23.85
CA SER A 285 -7.93 -8.87 -22.40
C SER A 285 -6.63 -9.41 -21.82
N LEU A 286 -6.37 -9.08 -20.58
CA LEU A 286 -5.34 -9.75 -19.77
C LEU A 286 -6.04 -10.62 -18.74
N SER A 287 -5.49 -11.78 -18.44
CA SER A 287 -6.05 -12.67 -17.43
C SER A 287 -5.56 -12.36 -16.02
N ARG A 288 -4.42 -11.69 -15.92
CA ARG A 288 -3.70 -11.41 -14.66
C ARG A 288 -2.94 -10.08 -14.68
N PRO A 289 -2.47 -9.58 -13.52
CA PRO A 289 -1.55 -8.45 -13.48
C PRO A 289 -0.23 -8.78 -14.14
N VAL A 290 0.26 -7.85 -14.98
CA VAL A 290 1.53 -7.94 -15.68
C VAL A 290 2.37 -6.71 -15.39
N GLY A 291 3.53 -6.88 -14.76
CA GLY A 291 4.49 -5.83 -14.48
C GLY A 291 5.63 -5.78 -15.49
N TRP A 292 5.99 -4.60 -15.97
CA TRP A 292 7.29 -4.34 -16.59
C TRP A 292 8.22 -3.82 -15.50
N LEU A 293 9.03 -4.72 -14.92
CA LEU A 293 9.76 -4.44 -13.69
C LEU A 293 10.84 -3.36 -13.87
N ASP A 294 11.48 -3.31 -15.05
CA ASP A 294 12.48 -2.26 -15.38
C ASP A 294 11.88 -0.84 -15.40
N LYS A 295 10.57 -0.74 -15.63
CA LYS A 295 9.83 0.52 -15.72
C LYS A 295 8.92 0.77 -14.51
N ALA A 296 8.87 -0.18 -13.57
CA ALA A 296 8.02 -0.10 -12.37
C ALA A 296 6.56 0.25 -12.69
N VAL A 297 5.98 -0.36 -13.72
CA VAL A 297 4.58 -0.22 -14.12
C VAL A 297 3.91 -1.59 -14.15
N PHE A 298 2.61 -1.61 -13.81
CA PHE A 298 1.76 -2.81 -13.84
C PHE A 298 0.49 -2.54 -14.61
N LEU A 299 0.14 -3.45 -15.50
CA LEU A 299 -1.18 -3.56 -16.12
C LEU A 299 -2.00 -4.56 -15.30
N THR A 300 -3.13 -4.15 -14.77
CA THR A 300 -4.02 -5.02 -14.00
C THR A 300 -5.42 -5.01 -14.62
N PRO A 301 -6.00 -6.16 -14.98
CA PRO A 301 -7.37 -6.24 -15.45
C PRO A 301 -8.34 -5.87 -14.31
N MET A 302 -9.23 -4.90 -14.60
CA MET A 302 -10.24 -4.42 -13.65
C MET A 302 -11.60 -4.29 -14.33
N GLU A 303 -12.69 -4.15 -13.56
CA GLU A 303 -14.05 -3.98 -14.09
C GLU A 303 -14.10 -2.80 -15.03
N GLY A 304 -13.57 -1.82 -15.08
CA GLY A 304 -13.68 -0.66 -15.98
C GLY A 304 -12.63 -0.60 -17.08
N GLY A 305 -11.87 -1.68 -17.32
CA GLY A 305 -10.78 -1.72 -18.28
C GLY A 305 -9.45 -2.15 -17.65
N ILE A 306 -8.32 -1.86 -18.28
CA ILE A 306 -7.01 -2.19 -17.74
C ILE A 306 -6.47 -1.01 -16.93
N ARG A 307 -6.11 -1.25 -15.68
CA ARG A 307 -5.41 -0.26 -14.87
C ARG A 307 -3.91 -0.35 -15.10
N LEU A 308 -3.34 0.69 -15.68
CA LEU A 308 -1.90 0.90 -15.70
C LEU A 308 -1.52 1.70 -14.46
N ALA A 309 -0.90 1.06 -13.48
CA ALA A 309 -0.43 1.70 -12.26
C ALA A 309 1.10 1.70 -12.18
N GLY A 310 1.69 2.73 -11.64
CA GLY A 310 3.15 2.77 -11.50
C GLY A 310 3.67 4.12 -11.06
N THR A 311 4.95 4.28 -11.28
CA THR A 311 5.76 5.47 -11.00
C THR A 311 5.76 5.93 -9.54
N ALA A 312 6.80 6.64 -9.17
CA ALA A 312 6.96 7.28 -7.88
C ALA A 312 7.40 8.73 -8.08
N GLU A 313 6.63 9.67 -7.59
CA GLU A 313 6.97 11.10 -7.61
C GLU A 313 7.02 11.63 -6.18
N PHE A 314 8.16 12.06 -5.73
CA PHE A 314 8.30 12.76 -4.45
C PHE A 314 7.89 14.22 -4.62
N ALA A 315 6.68 14.55 -4.15
CA ALA A 315 6.09 15.88 -4.26
C ALA A 315 5.11 16.14 -3.11
N PHE A 316 4.65 17.40 -2.97
CA PHE A 316 3.57 17.73 -2.04
C PHE A 316 2.30 16.96 -2.42
N ALA A 317 1.55 16.53 -1.41
CA ALA A 317 0.37 15.67 -1.61
C ALA A 317 -0.72 16.36 -2.47
N ASP A 318 -0.82 17.67 -2.36
CA ASP A 318 -1.76 18.56 -3.05
C ASP A 318 -1.22 19.14 -4.37
N ALA A 319 0.01 18.76 -4.77
CA ALA A 319 0.56 19.21 -6.05
C ALA A 319 -0.34 18.75 -7.22
N PRO A 320 -0.48 19.55 -8.30
CA PRO A 320 -1.27 19.15 -9.45
C PRO A 320 -0.70 17.88 -10.10
N LEU A 321 -1.54 17.16 -10.83
CA LEU A 321 -1.13 16.03 -11.66
C LEU A 321 -0.09 16.50 -12.69
N ASN A 322 1.00 15.74 -12.83
CA ASN A 322 2.02 15.97 -13.86
C ASN A 322 1.67 15.19 -15.13
N PRO A 323 1.23 15.85 -16.23
CA PRO A 323 0.82 15.17 -17.46
C PRO A 323 1.95 14.35 -18.08
N GLN A 324 3.21 14.81 -17.99
CA GLN A 324 4.35 14.10 -18.57
C GLN A 324 4.53 12.71 -17.97
N ARG A 325 4.19 12.53 -16.68
CA ARG A 325 4.24 11.21 -16.03
C ARG A 325 3.18 10.27 -16.59
N ALA A 326 1.96 10.76 -16.81
CA ALA A 326 0.89 9.99 -17.43
C ALA A 326 1.24 9.59 -18.87
N ASP A 327 1.81 10.51 -19.65
CA ASP A 327 2.23 10.26 -21.02
C ASP A 327 3.34 9.20 -21.10
N GLU A 328 4.34 9.25 -20.20
CA GLU A 328 5.40 8.22 -20.15
C GLU A 328 4.83 6.84 -19.78
N MET A 329 3.93 6.78 -18.83
CA MET A 329 3.25 5.53 -18.50
C MET A 329 2.48 4.97 -19.69
N LEU A 330 1.75 5.82 -20.43
CA LEU A 330 1.00 5.40 -21.62
C LEU A 330 1.93 4.81 -22.69
N LYS A 331 3.12 5.41 -22.92
CA LYS A 331 4.14 4.85 -23.83
C LYS A 331 4.53 3.43 -23.42
N HIS A 332 4.70 3.17 -22.13
CA HIS A 332 5.01 1.82 -21.66
C HIS A 332 3.85 0.85 -21.90
N ALA A 333 2.60 1.27 -21.66
CA ALA A 333 1.44 0.43 -21.97
C ALA A 333 1.34 0.10 -23.46
N LYS A 334 1.59 1.06 -24.37
CA LYS A 334 1.62 0.83 -25.82
C LYS A 334 2.65 -0.24 -26.21
N VAL A 335 3.83 -0.21 -25.59
CA VAL A 335 4.87 -1.23 -25.81
C VAL A 335 4.42 -2.59 -25.29
N MET A 336 3.87 -2.65 -24.06
CA MET A 336 3.42 -3.90 -23.44
C MET A 336 2.27 -4.55 -24.21
N LEU A 337 1.33 -3.76 -24.71
CA LEU A 337 0.12 -4.24 -25.40
C LEU A 337 0.30 -4.40 -26.91
N GLY A 338 1.34 -3.80 -27.50
CA GLY A 338 1.51 -3.75 -28.96
C GLY A 338 0.33 -3.08 -29.68
N SER A 339 -0.35 -2.14 -29.01
CA SER A 339 -1.51 -1.42 -29.52
C SER A 339 -1.58 -0.04 -28.89
N ASP A 340 -2.48 0.79 -29.39
CA ASP A 340 -2.68 2.18 -28.92
C ASP A 340 -3.96 2.26 -28.07
N PRO A 341 -3.90 2.01 -26.75
CA PRO A 341 -5.06 2.05 -25.88
C PRO A 341 -5.53 3.49 -25.68
N SER A 342 -6.84 3.70 -25.53
CA SER A 342 -7.39 4.98 -25.12
C SER A 342 -7.44 5.14 -23.60
N ILE A 343 -7.25 6.39 -23.13
CA ILE A 343 -7.34 6.69 -21.69
C ILE A 343 -8.79 6.99 -21.35
N ILE A 344 -9.37 6.17 -20.44
CA ILE A 344 -10.68 6.40 -19.85
C ILE A 344 -10.57 7.43 -18.71
N SER A 345 -9.59 7.26 -17.83
CA SER A 345 -9.38 8.16 -16.70
C SER A 345 -7.93 8.17 -16.23
N THR A 346 -7.56 9.26 -15.56
CA THR A 346 -6.25 9.42 -14.91
C THR A 346 -6.45 9.79 -13.44
N TRP A 347 -5.61 9.21 -12.57
CA TRP A 347 -5.63 9.48 -11.14
C TRP A 347 -4.21 9.61 -10.60
N VAL A 348 -4.06 10.43 -9.57
CA VAL A 348 -2.84 10.57 -8.78
C VAL A 348 -3.18 10.63 -7.30
N GLY A 349 -2.37 10.00 -6.46
CA GLY A 349 -2.53 10.07 -5.01
C GLY A 349 -1.27 9.71 -4.25
N SER A 350 -1.24 10.08 -2.99
CA SER A 350 -0.06 9.96 -2.12
C SER A 350 -0.03 8.63 -1.40
N ARG A 351 0.98 7.81 -1.68
CA ARG A 351 1.33 6.66 -0.87
C ARG A 351 2.05 7.16 0.39
N PRO A 352 1.67 6.71 1.59
CA PRO A 352 2.36 7.05 2.82
C PRO A 352 3.62 6.19 2.96
N SER A 353 4.76 6.66 2.46
CA SER A 353 5.98 5.84 2.40
C SER A 353 6.93 6.16 3.55
N THR A 354 7.38 5.11 4.23
CA THR A 354 8.40 5.11 5.27
C THR A 354 9.78 4.79 4.69
N PRO A 355 10.87 5.29 5.27
CA PRO A 355 12.19 5.13 4.68
C PRO A 355 12.72 3.68 4.71
N ASP A 356 12.27 2.88 5.66
CA ASP A 356 12.65 1.48 5.84
C ASP A 356 11.67 0.48 5.20
N SER A 357 10.67 0.98 4.48
CA SER A 357 9.60 0.19 3.85
C SER A 357 8.66 -0.55 4.83
N LEU A 358 8.81 -0.38 6.13
CA LEU A 358 7.94 -0.99 7.12
C LEU A 358 6.75 -0.07 7.45
N PRO A 359 5.53 -0.59 7.58
CA PRO A 359 4.42 0.20 8.08
C PRO A 359 4.64 0.64 9.53
N VAL A 360 3.84 1.59 9.98
CA VAL A 360 3.79 2.02 11.38
C VAL A 360 2.55 1.41 12.01
N ILE A 361 2.74 0.46 12.93
CA ILE A 361 1.66 -0.30 13.57
C ILE A 361 1.92 -0.40 15.06
N GLY A 362 0.90 -0.16 15.88
CA GLY A 362 0.97 -0.37 17.31
C GLY A 362 0.55 0.84 18.14
N GLU A 363 1.00 0.86 19.39
CA GLU A 363 0.72 1.94 20.34
C GLU A 363 1.67 3.11 20.14
N LEU A 364 1.19 4.34 20.37
CA LEU A 364 2.05 5.51 20.46
C LEU A 364 2.67 5.60 21.87
N GLU A 365 4.00 5.63 21.92
CA GLU A 365 4.73 5.95 23.14
C GLU A 365 4.20 7.28 23.73
N HIS A 366 4.00 7.35 25.01
CA HIS A 366 3.40 8.48 25.75
C HIS A 366 1.89 8.73 25.52
N HIS A 367 1.24 7.99 24.62
CA HIS A 367 -0.20 8.10 24.34
C HIS A 367 -0.88 6.72 24.29
N PRO A 368 -0.98 5.99 25.41
CA PRO A 368 -1.41 4.57 25.42
C PRO A 368 -2.84 4.36 24.88
N ARG A 369 -3.67 5.39 24.85
CA ARG A 369 -5.02 5.36 24.27
C ARG A 369 -5.05 5.62 22.75
N ILE A 370 -3.88 5.84 22.15
CA ILE A 370 -3.78 6.05 20.71
C ILE A 370 -2.99 4.90 20.09
N LYS A 371 -3.61 4.21 19.14
CA LYS A 371 -2.96 3.22 18.28
C LYS A 371 -2.80 3.80 16.88
N VAL A 372 -1.91 3.23 16.10
CA VAL A 372 -1.61 3.67 14.73
C VAL A 372 -1.56 2.49 13.78
N GLY A 373 -2.04 2.71 12.53
CA GLY A 373 -1.94 1.75 11.43
C GLY A 373 -1.86 2.48 10.10
N PHE A 374 -0.65 2.86 9.66
CA PHE A 374 -0.41 3.61 8.41
C PHE A 374 1.02 3.40 7.91
N GLY A 375 1.41 4.08 6.84
CA GLY A 375 2.79 4.03 6.35
C GLY A 375 3.11 2.78 5.52
N HIS A 376 2.12 2.13 4.97
CA HIS A 376 2.24 0.86 4.25
C HIS A 376 2.85 1.00 2.84
N GLY A 377 3.15 2.22 2.37
CA GLY A 377 3.69 2.45 1.04
C GLY A 377 2.84 1.79 -0.06
N HIS A 378 3.45 0.86 -0.79
CA HIS A 378 2.78 0.09 -1.85
C HIS A 378 1.93 -1.09 -1.35
N LEU A 379 2.06 -1.48 -0.08
CA LEU A 379 1.51 -2.73 0.47
C LEU A 379 0.24 -2.53 1.32
N GLY A 380 -0.41 -1.37 1.19
CA GLY A 380 -1.59 -1.04 1.99
C GLY A 380 -2.73 -2.04 1.83
N LEU A 381 -3.02 -2.50 0.61
CA LEU A 381 -4.03 -3.52 0.36
C LEU A 381 -3.61 -4.88 0.94
N THR A 382 -2.36 -5.27 0.72
CA THR A 382 -1.80 -6.56 1.19
C THR A 382 -1.86 -6.67 2.72
N PHE A 383 -1.44 -5.62 3.42
CA PHE A 383 -1.32 -5.64 4.88
C PHE A 383 -2.53 -5.10 5.65
N ALA A 384 -3.60 -4.66 4.98
CA ALA A 384 -4.74 -4.04 5.64
C ALA A 384 -5.37 -4.94 6.72
N ALA A 385 -5.65 -6.19 6.38
CA ALA A 385 -6.32 -7.14 7.28
C ALA A 385 -5.45 -7.52 8.48
N ILE A 386 -4.18 -7.86 8.25
CA ILE A 386 -3.27 -8.18 9.36
C ILE A 386 -3.02 -6.98 10.27
N THR A 387 -2.93 -5.76 9.72
CA THR A 387 -2.82 -4.53 10.52
C THR A 387 -4.02 -4.36 11.44
N GLY A 388 -5.25 -4.56 10.94
CA GLY A 388 -6.47 -4.51 11.75
C GLY A 388 -6.44 -5.55 12.87
N LYS A 389 -6.05 -6.78 12.59
CA LYS A 389 -5.93 -7.87 13.57
C LYS A 389 -4.91 -7.55 14.66
N LEU A 390 -3.71 -7.07 14.30
CA LEU A 390 -2.65 -6.71 15.24
C LEU A 390 -3.06 -5.54 16.17
N ILE A 391 -3.71 -4.52 15.63
CA ILE A 391 -4.25 -3.40 16.42
C ILE A 391 -5.32 -3.91 17.39
N THR A 392 -6.22 -4.77 16.94
CA THR A 392 -7.27 -5.35 17.78
C THR A 392 -6.67 -6.16 18.92
N GLN A 393 -5.68 -7.03 18.65
CA GLN A 393 -4.96 -7.78 19.67
C GLN A 393 -4.27 -6.86 20.69
N SER A 394 -3.64 -5.79 20.23
CA SER A 394 -3.01 -4.79 21.10
C SER A 394 -4.03 -4.08 21.99
N ILE A 395 -5.23 -3.76 21.51
CA ILE A 395 -6.30 -3.12 22.28
C ILE A 395 -6.88 -4.10 23.33
N GLN A 396 -6.97 -5.39 22.99
CA GLN A 396 -7.41 -6.45 23.92
C GLN A 396 -6.37 -6.79 24.98
N GLY A 397 -5.14 -6.31 24.86
CA GLY A 397 -4.03 -6.70 25.74
C GLY A 397 -3.52 -8.13 25.47
N HIS A 398 -3.85 -8.70 24.31
CA HIS A 398 -3.34 -10.00 23.89
C HIS A 398 -1.95 -9.86 23.27
N ALA A 399 -1.14 -10.91 23.35
CA ALA A 399 0.12 -10.97 22.61
C ALA A 399 -0.18 -10.93 21.10
N PRO A 400 0.36 -9.95 20.36
CA PRO A 400 0.15 -9.87 18.92
C PRO A 400 0.76 -11.08 18.19
N ALA A 401 0.13 -11.50 17.08
CA ALA A 401 0.61 -12.60 16.26
C ALA A 401 1.99 -12.33 15.64
N VAL A 402 2.38 -11.06 15.54
CA VAL A 402 3.67 -10.59 15.02
C VAL A 402 4.28 -9.63 16.04
N ASP A 403 5.61 -9.67 16.25
CA ASP A 403 6.30 -8.68 17.09
C ASP A 403 6.12 -7.27 16.48
N LEU A 404 5.49 -6.38 17.26
CA LEU A 404 5.23 -5.00 16.83
C LEU A 404 6.42 -4.05 16.99
N LYS A 405 7.49 -4.46 17.65
CA LYS A 405 8.66 -3.60 17.89
C LYS A 405 9.28 -3.05 16.60
N PRO A 406 9.47 -3.83 15.52
CA PRO A 406 9.97 -3.29 14.25
C PRO A 406 9.03 -2.28 13.59
N PHE A 407 7.75 -2.30 13.92
CA PHE A 407 6.71 -1.44 13.34
C PHE A 407 6.36 -0.23 14.20
N SER A 408 6.96 -0.12 15.39
CA SER A 408 6.71 1.01 16.30
C SER A 408 7.10 2.36 15.67
N ALA A 409 6.31 3.39 15.95
CA ALA A 409 6.65 4.77 15.58
C ALA A 409 7.98 5.23 16.21
N ALA A 410 8.32 4.72 17.39
CA ALA A 410 9.54 5.05 18.12
C ALA A 410 10.84 4.56 17.45
N ARG A 411 10.78 3.70 16.43
CA ARG A 411 11.97 3.23 15.69
C ARG A 411 12.72 4.33 14.94
N PHE A 412 12.11 5.49 14.81
CA PHE A 412 12.70 6.67 14.17
C PHE A 412 13.16 7.76 15.17
N ASN A 413 13.10 7.49 16.47
CA ASN A 413 13.56 8.40 17.52
C ASN A 413 15.07 8.26 17.77
#